data_8970aa7331db8a66fc595f26d067ce4c
#
_entry.id   8970aa7331db8a66fc595f26d067ce4c
#
_cell.length_a   1.000
_cell.length_b   1.000
_cell.length_c   1.000
_cell.angle_alpha   90.00
_cell.angle_beta   90.00
_cell.angle_gamma   90.00
#
_symmetry.space_group_name_H-M   'P 1'
#
loop_
_entity.id
_entity.type
_entity.pdbx_description
1 polymer ?
#
loop_
_entity_poly.entity_id
_entity_poly.type
_entity_poly.pdbx_seq_one_letter_code
_entity_poly.pdbx_strand_id
1 'polypeptide(L)'
;QRRLGDIETAMATMTFAGRFSEGGGSNVSQRLNLAVWQTGILQPRQALETANGIGDNLSPYGEAVQQWVRFAAYRQLGDLARAEQAKAWLQAHDDVAAGYFMEALLEDNALDAAAAHLIGRLQSTQHRSDTLLSVQRFVTVPSLPGDAERDRRWWQVVARRDVQAALNAVGRSDAYAIVARGSSR
;
A
#
# COMPACT_ATOMS: atom_id res chain seq x y z
N GLN A 1 -19.72 -0.24 2.87
CA GLN A 1 -19.38 0.70 3.97
C GLN A 1 -18.29 1.67 3.52
N ARG A 2 -17.00 1.27 3.39
CA ARG A 2 -15.91 2.18 2.98
C ARG A 2 -16.22 2.95 1.69
N ARG A 3 -16.75 2.28 0.65
CA ARG A 3 -17.12 2.93 -0.63
C ARG A 3 -18.21 3.99 -0.48
N LEU A 4 -18.99 3.92 0.61
CA LEU A 4 -20.02 4.89 0.97
C LEU A 4 -19.51 5.97 1.93
N GLY A 5 -18.20 5.96 2.26
CA GLY A 5 -17.62 6.89 3.23
C GLY A 5 -17.87 6.55 4.70
N ASP A 6 -18.54 5.44 4.99
CA ASP A 6 -18.82 4.99 6.36
C ASP A 6 -17.59 4.24 6.91
N ILE A 7 -16.59 5.01 7.34
CA ILE A 7 -15.31 4.49 7.84
C ILE A 7 -15.48 3.84 9.20
N GLU A 8 -16.31 4.41 10.08
CA GLU A 8 -16.54 3.90 11.44
C GLU A 8 -17.11 2.48 11.41
N THR A 9 -18.20 2.27 10.68
CA THR A 9 -18.82 0.94 10.53
C THR A 9 -17.87 -0.04 9.81
N ALA A 10 -17.09 0.45 8.84
CA ALA A 10 -16.11 -0.38 8.16
C ALA A 10 -15.00 -0.85 9.12
N MET A 11 -14.48 0.03 9.98
CA MET A 11 -13.48 -0.31 11.00
C MET A 11 -14.03 -1.28 12.05
N ALA A 12 -15.26 -1.05 12.55
CA ALA A 12 -15.92 -1.96 13.48
C ALA A 12 -16.05 -3.38 12.89
N THR A 13 -16.46 -3.48 11.62
CA THR A 13 -16.59 -4.75 10.91
C THR A 13 -15.21 -5.45 10.75
N MET A 14 -14.15 -4.71 10.39
CA MET A 14 -12.80 -5.26 10.27
C MET A 14 -12.26 -5.74 11.63
N THR A 15 -12.47 -4.97 12.69
CA THR A 15 -12.09 -5.34 14.06
C THR A 15 -12.80 -6.61 14.51
N PHE A 16 -14.10 -6.70 14.22
CA PHE A 16 -14.89 -7.90 14.53
C PHE A 16 -14.37 -9.12 13.74
N ALA A 17 -14.15 -8.96 12.43
CA ALA A 17 -13.63 -10.04 11.58
C ALA A 17 -12.26 -10.55 12.02
N GLY A 18 -11.38 -9.67 12.49
CA GLY A 18 -10.06 -10.03 12.99
C GLY A 18 -10.03 -10.88 14.27
N ARG A 19 -11.18 -11.02 14.95
CA ARG A 19 -11.30 -11.86 16.18
C ARG A 19 -11.61 -13.33 15.88
N PHE A 20 -12.06 -13.64 14.67
CA PHE A 20 -12.36 -15.02 14.30
C PHE A 20 -11.08 -15.76 13.94
N SER A 21 -11.01 -17.02 14.36
CA SER A 21 -10.00 -17.95 13.88
C SER A 21 -10.42 -18.51 12.52
N GLU A 22 -9.49 -18.68 11.62
CA GLU A 22 -9.67 -19.32 10.33
C GLU A 22 -8.85 -20.60 10.28
N GLY A 23 -9.50 -21.75 10.08
CA GLY A 23 -8.83 -23.04 10.06
C GLY A 23 -8.09 -23.42 11.36
N GLY A 24 -8.54 -22.91 12.52
CA GLY A 24 -7.90 -23.14 13.82
C GLY A 24 -6.74 -22.18 14.15
N GLY A 25 -6.38 -21.28 13.25
CA GLY A 25 -5.37 -20.23 13.44
C GLY A 25 -5.95 -18.82 13.50
N SER A 26 -5.11 -17.84 13.82
CA SER A 26 -5.51 -16.41 13.76
C SER A 26 -5.83 -15.99 12.33
N ASN A 27 -6.85 -15.13 12.16
CA ASN A 27 -7.21 -14.56 10.86
C ASN A 27 -6.19 -13.48 10.44
N VAL A 28 -5.04 -13.94 9.94
CA VAL A 28 -3.89 -13.12 9.59
C VAL A 28 -4.26 -12.04 8.57
N SER A 29 -4.95 -12.42 7.50
CA SER A 29 -5.30 -11.48 6.43
C SER A 29 -6.19 -10.33 6.91
N GLN A 30 -7.19 -10.64 7.75
CA GLN A 30 -8.09 -9.62 8.29
C GLN A 30 -7.37 -8.69 9.27
N ARG A 31 -6.46 -9.23 10.08
CA ARG A 31 -5.68 -8.44 11.04
C ARG A 31 -4.67 -7.55 10.33
N LEU A 32 -3.99 -8.04 9.29
CA LEU A 32 -3.12 -7.21 8.45
C LEU A 32 -3.90 -6.07 7.77
N ASN A 33 -5.05 -6.37 7.17
CA ASN A 33 -5.91 -5.36 6.58
C ASN A 33 -6.39 -4.33 7.60
N LEU A 34 -6.75 -4.76 8.81
CA LEU A 34 -7.11 -3.85 9.90
C LEU A 34 -5.95 -2.92 10.25
N ALA A 35 -4.72 -3.46 10.38
CA ALA A 35 -3.54 -2.67 10.69
C ALA A 35 -3.24 -1.63 9.59
N VAL A 36 -3.37 -1.99 8.31
CA VAL A 36 -3.25 -1.04 7.18
C VAL A 36 -4.31 0.06 7.29
N TRP A 37 -5.56 -0.26 7.61
CA TRP A 37 -6.60 0.76 7.76
C TRP A 37 -6.34 1.67 8.96
N GLN A 38 -5.83 1.13 10.06
CA GLN A 38 -5.44 1.92 11.23
C GLN A 38 -4.34 2.95 10.91
N THR A 39 -3.38 2.62 10.04
CA THR A 39 -2.44 3.65 9.53
C THR A 39 -3.15 4.70 8.69
N GLY A 40 -4.07 4.30 7.82
CA GLY A 40 -4.83 5.21 6.96
C GLY A 40 -5.73 6.19 7.74
N ILE A 41 -6.24 5.79 8.91
CA ILE A 41 -7.03 6.67 9.81
C ILE A 41 -6.18 7.32 10.92
N LEU A 42 -4.85 7.33 10.77
CA LEU A 42 -3.89 7.96 11.67
C LEU A 42 -3.93 7.41 13.11
N GLN A 43 -4.07 6.10 13.25
CA GLN A 43 -4.00 5.37 14.52
C GLN A 43 -2.72 4.50 14.61
N PRO A 44 -1.51 5.10 14.58
CA PRO A 44 -0.26 4.34 14.40
C PRO A 44 0.06 3.38 15.54
N ARG A 45 -0.29 3.72 16.78
CA ARG A 45 -0.04 2.84 17.93
C ARG A 45 -0.88 1.57 17.85
N GLN A 46 -2.15 1.70 17.49
CA GLN A 46 -3.05 0.56 17.30
C GLN A 46 -2.62 -0.28 16.10
N ALA A 47 -2.17 0.36 15.01
CA ALA A 47 -1.64 -0.34 13.84
C ALA A 47 -0.44 -1.22 14.19
N LEU A 48 0.51 -0.70 14.98
CA LEU A 48 1.68 -1.46 15.46
C LEU A 48 1.26 -2.61 16.38
N GLU A 49 0.35 -2.36 17.33
CA GLU A 49 -0.16 -3.39 18.23
C GLU A 49 -0.83 -4.52 17.44
N THR A 50 -1.70 -4.17 16.49
CA THR A 50 -2.39 -5.14 15.64
C THR A 50 -1.39 -5.95 14.80
N ALA A 51 -0.44 -5.28 14.12
CA ALA A 51 0.53 -5.94 13.24
C ALA A 51 1.51 -6.83 14.03
N ASN A 52 2.06 -6.34 15.14
CA ASN A 52 3.01 -7.13 15.95
C ASN A 52 2.33 -8.30 16.68
N GLY A 53 1.06 -8.18 17.01
CA GLY A 53 0.30 -9.27 17.63
C GLY A 53 -0.04 -10.45 16.68
N ILE A 54 0.26 -10.35 15.38
CA ILE A 54 0.03 -11.44 14.42
C ILE A 54 1.12 -12.53 14.54
N GLY A 55 2.34 -12.16 14.96
CA GLY A 55 3.51 -13.04 15.00
C GLY A 55 4.30 -13.03 13.69
N ASP A 56 5.31 -13.92 13.61
CA ASP A 56 6.32 -13.90 12.54
C ASP A 56 6.13 -15.01 11.49
N ASN A 57 5.14 -15.90 11.65
CA ASN A 57 4.87 -16.97 10.69
C ASN A 57 3.92 -16.47 9.58
N LEU A 58 4.42 -15.58 8.75
CA LEU A 58 3.68 -14.96 7.65
C LEU A 58 4.14 -15.51 6.29
N SER A 59 3.27 -15.43 5.29
CA SER A 59 3.72 -15.56 3.90
C SER A 59 4.62 -14.36 3.55
N PRO A 60 5.49 -14.46 2.51
CA PRO A 60 6.31 -13.33 2.08
C PRO A 60 5.51 -12.05 1.81
N TYR A 61 4.32 -12.19 1.21
CA TYR A 61 3.42 -11.05 1.02
C TYR A 61 2.84 -10.52 2.34
N GLY A 62 2.48 -11.41 3.27
CA GLY A 62 2.00 -11.01 4.61
C GLY A 62 3.06 -10.23 5.39
N GLU A 63 4.32 -10.65 5.26
CA GLU A 63 5.45 -9.94 5.86
C GLU A 63 5.64 -8.54 5.21
N ALA A 64 5.52 -8.44 3.90
CA ALA A 64 5.56 -7.14 3.20
C ALA A 64 4.46 -6.19 3.71
N VAL A 65 3.22 -6.68 3.92
CA VAL A 65 2.15 -5.88 4.52
C VAL A 65 2.50 -5.44 5.94
N GLN A 66 3.06 -6.34 6.76
CA GLN A 66 3.45 -6.03 8.13
C GLN A 66 4.56 -4.97 8.17
N GLN A 67 5.57 -5.07 7.30
CA GLN A 67 6.65 -4.08 7.20
C GLN A 67 6.13 -2.73 6.71
N TRP A 68 5.20 -2.72 5.76
CA TRP A 68 4.52 -1.48 5.37
C TRP A 68 3.80 -0.81 6.55
N VAL A 69 3.04 -1.56 7.33
CA VAL A 69 2.36 -1.03 8.52
C VAL A 69 3.37 -0.46 9.52
N ARG A 70 4.48 -1.17 9.77
CA ARG A 70 5.57 -0.70 10.63
C ARG A 70 6.17 0.60 10.11
N PHE A 71 6.50 0.66 8.82
CA PHE A 71 7.01 1.88 8.18
C PHE A 71 6.06 3.06 8.38
N ALA A 72 4.79 2.92 7.97
CA ALA A 72 3.82 4.00 8.01
C ALA A 72 3.54 4.45 9.46
N ALA A 73 3.38 3.51 10.38
CA ALA A 73 3.11 3.82 11.78
C ALA A 73 4.30 4.49 12.48
N TYR A 74 5.54 4.03 12.26
CA TYR A 74 6.73 4.67 12.82
C TYR A 74 6.94 6.08 12.25
N ARG A 75 6.67 6.28 10.96
CA ARG A 75 6.67 7.61 10.35
C ARG A 75 5.69 8.55 11.05
N GLN A 76 4.45 8.11 11.24
CA GLN A 76 3.41 8.91 11.93
C GLN A 76 3.76 9.21 13.39
N LEU A 77 4.53 8.34 14.04
CA LEU A 77 5.02 8.54 15.41
C LEU A 77 6.32 9.36 15.49
N GLY A 78 6.94 9.69 14.35
CA GLY A 78 8.22 10.40 14.30
C GLY A 78 9.45 9.54 14.60
N ASP A 79 9.30 8.21 14.68
CA ASP A 79 10.40 7.26 14.83
C ASP A 79 11.02 6.92 13.47
N LEU A 80 11.79 7.88 12.96
CA LEU A 80 12.36 7.78 11.62
C LEU A 80 13.38 6.64 11.48
N ALA A 81 14.06 6.26 12.57
CA ALA A 81 15.04 5.18 12.53
C ALA A 81 14.37 3.82 12.27
N ARG A 82 13.30 3.51 13.00
CA ARG A 82 12.53 2.28 12.78
C ARG A 82 11.74 2.30 11.48
N ALA A 83 11.24 3.46 11.07
CA ALA A 83 10.61 3.61 9.75
C ALA A 83 11.60 3.27 8.62
N GLU A 84 12.84 3.80 8.67
CA GLU A 84 13.84 3.53 7.65
C GLU A 84 14.25 2.05 7.60
N GLN A 85 14.34 1.36 8.74
CA GLN A 85 14.59 -0.09 8.79
C GLN A 85 13.49 -0.87 8.06
N ALA A 86 12.23 -0.54 8.31
CA ALA A 86 11.09 -1.19 7.64
C ALA A 86 11.08 -0.90 6.13
N LYS A 87 11.38 0.34 5.71
CA LYS A 87 11.51 0.70 4.29
C LYS A 87 12.66 -0.03 3.60
N ALA A 88 13.81 -0.15 4.26
CA ALA A 88 14.94 -0.90 3.72
C ALA A 88 14.58 -2.38 3.50
N TRP A 89 13.81 -2.97 4.39
CA TRP A 89 13.29 -4.31 4.19
C TRP A 89 12.40 -4.40 2.94
N LEU A 90 11.44 -3.47 2.78
CA LEU A 90 10.56 -3.41 1.60
C LEU A 90 11.36 -3.28 0.30
N GLN A 91 12.41 -2.47 0.30
CA GLN A 91 13.31 -2.30 -0.83
C GLN A 91 14.07 -3.58 -1.18
N ALA A 92 14.57 -4.28 -0.16
CA ALA A 92 15.32 -5.53 -0.35
C ALA A 92 14.45 -6.69 -0.84
N HIS A 93 13.13 -6.61 -0.66
CA HIS A 93 12.14 -7.63 -1.06
C HIS A 93 11.16 -7.10 -2.13
N ASP A 94 11.66 -6.29 -3.07
CA ASP A 94 10.85 -5.63 -4.11
C ASP A 94 10.10 -6.62 -5.03
N ASP A 95 10.54 -7.84 -5.13
CA ASP A 95 9.87 -8.91 -5.87
C ASP A 95 8.44 -9.20 -5.32
N VAL A 96 8.25 -9.13 -4.01
CA VAL A 96 6.96 -9.35 -3.34
C VAL A 96 6.36 -8.09 -2.72
N ALA A 97 7.17 -7.07 -2.46
CA ALA A 97 6.81 -5.85 -1.74
C ALA A 97 6.70 -4.59 -2.62
N ALA A 98 6.82 -4.71 -3.94
CA ALA A 98 6.94 -3.58 -4.87
C ALA A 98 5.88 -2.47 -4.67
N GLY A 99 4.62 -2.85 -4.47
CA GLY A 99 3.56 -1.89 -4.18
C GLY A 99 3.81 -1.13 -2.89
N TYR A 100 4.21 -1.82 -1.83
CA TYR A 100 4.48 -1.22 -0.52
C TYR A 100 5.77 -0.41 -0.49
N PHE A 101 6.80 -0.82 -1.24
CA PHE A 101 7.99 -0.01 -1.42
C PHE A 101 7.67 1.30 -2.17
N MET A 102 6.87 1.22 -3.24
CA MET A 102 6.36 2.42 -3.93
C MET A 102 5.60 3.35 -2.97
N GLU A 103 4.69 2.80 -2.15
CA GLU A 103 3.96 3.57 -1.14
C GLU A 103 4.92 4.28 -0.16
N ALA A 104 6.00 3.60 0.26
CA ALA A 104 7.01 4.17 1.15
C ALA A 104 7.77 5.33 0.50
N LEU A 105 8.14 5.20 -0.78
CA LEU A 105 8.77 6.28 -1.55
C LEU A 105 7.84 7.50 -1.68
N LEU A 106 6.56 7.26 -1.92
CA LEU A 106 5.56 8.34 -2.01
C LEU A 106 5.33 9.00 -0.65
N GLU A 107 5.29 8.24 0.44
CA GLU A 107 5.16 8.76 1.81
C GLU A 107 6.34 9.65 2.18
N ASP A 108 7.56 9.28 1.78
CA ASP A 108 8.79 10.05 1.96
C ASP A 108 8.90 11.27 1.01
N ASN A 109 7.94 11.47 0.11
CA ASN A 109 8.02 12.46 -0.97
C ASN A 109 9.26 12.28 -1.87
N ALA A 110 9.76 11.05 -2.01
CA ALA A 110 10.91 10.68 -2.83
C ALA A 110 10.48 10.47 -4.29
N LEU A 111 9.93 11.51 -4.93
CA LEU A 111 9.24 11.40 -6.23
C LEU A 111 10.17 10.95 -7.37
N ASP A 112 11.45 11.30 -7.32
CA ASP A 112 12.43 10.86 -8.33
C ASP A 112 12.72 9.37 -8.21
N ALA A 113 12.89 8.87 -6.98
CA ALA A 113 13.08 7.44 -6.72
C ALA A 113 11.82 6.64 -7.08
N ALA A 114 10.63 7.16 -6.76
CA ALA A 114 9.36 6.56 -7.14
C ALA A 114 9.20 6.47 -8.67
N ALA A 115 9.57 7.53 -9.41
CA ALA A 115 9.55 7.52 -10.86
C ALA A 115 10.55 6.50 -11.45
N ALA A 116 11.77 6.46 -10.94
CA ALA A 116 12.78 5.50 -11.39
C ALA A 116 12.33 4.05 -11.14
N HIS A 117 11.76 3.77 -9.96
CA HIS A 117 11.19 2.47 -9.62
C HIS A 117 10.05 2.09 -10.59
N LEU A 118 9.09 2.99 -10.84
CA LEU A 118 7.97 2.75 -11.76
C LEU A 118 8.47 2.48 -13.19
N ILE A 119 9.43 3.27 -13.69
CA ILE A 119 10.03 3.09 -15.02
C ILE A 119 10.73 1.73 -15.12
N GLY A 120 11.53 1.35 -14.13
CA GLY A 120 12.22 0.06 -14.10
C GLY A 120 11.24 -1.12 -14.19
N ARG A 121 10.13 -1.03 -13.47
CA ARG A 121 9.09 -2.07 -13.51
C ARG A 121 8.29 -2.09 -14.82
N LEU A 122 8.02 -0.95 -15.45
CA LEU A 122 7.42 -0.88 -16.80
C LEU A 122 8.34 -1.52 -17.86
N GLN A 123 9.65 -1.37 -17.72
CA GLN A 123 10.64 -1.95 -18.63
C GLN A 123 10.85 -3.45 -18.40
N SER A 124 10.60 -3.93 -17.20
CA SER A 124 10.75 -5.35 -16.84
C SER A 124 9.67 -6.22 -17.49
N THR A 125 10.06 -7.27 -18.21
CA THR A 125 9.11 -8.23 -18.78
C THR A 125 8.34 -9.00 -17.71
N GLN A 126 8.94 -9.22 -16.56
CA GLN A 126 8.35 -9.95 -15.44
C GLN A 126 7.27 -9.11 -14.72
N HIS A 127 7.49 -7.80 -14.56
CA HIS A 127 6.64 -6.94 -13.71
C HIS A 127 5.74 -5.99 -14.51
N ARG A 128 5.91 -5.93 -15.83
CA ARG A 128 5.19 -4.99 -16.70
C ARG A 128 3.68 -5.07 -16.59
N SER A 129 3.12 -6.28 -16.59
CA SER A 129 1.67 -6.47 -16.59
C SER A 129 1.02 -5.89 -15.34
N ASP A 130 1.57 -6.18 -14.17
CA ASP A 130 1.06 -5.66 -12.90
C ASP A 130 1.26 -4.15 -12.79
N THR A 131 2.39 -3.66 -13.32
CA THR A 131 2.69 -2.23 -13.34
C THR A 131 1.75 -1.48 -14.27
N LEU A 132 1.45 -2.01 -15.45
CA LEU A 132 0.44 -1.44 -16.36
C LEU A 132 -0.95 -1.40 -15.73
N LEU A 133 -1.31 -2.41 -14.95
CA LEU A 133 -2.57 -2.40 -14.20
C LEU A 133 -2.60 -1.29 -13.14
N SER A 134 -1.48 -1.05 -12.45
CA SER A 134 -1.42 -0.03 -11.39
C SER A 134 -1.56 1.41 -11.89
N VAL A 135 -1.22 1.69 -13.15
CA VAL A 135 -1.34 3.02 -13.75
C VAL A 135 -2.69 3.26 -14.45
N GLN A 136 -3.61 2.29 -14.43
CA GLN A 136 -4.96 2.49 -14.96
C GLN A 136 -5.77 3.39 -14.02
N ARG A 137 -6.69 4.16 -14.59
CA ARG A 137 -7.58 5.06 -13.83
C ARG A 137 -8.92 4.38 -13.62
N PHE A 138 -9.14 3.95 -12.39
CA PHE A 138 -10.42 3.41 -11.93
C PHE A 138 -11.23 4.47 -11.19
N VAL A 139 -12.51 4.22 -11.00
CA VAL A 139 -13.33 5.03 -10.08
C VAL A 139 -12.72 4.95 -8.68
N THR A 140 -12.35 6.09 -8.13
CA THR A 140 -11.71 6.17 -6.81
C THR A 140 -12.72 6.02 -5.69
N VAL A 141 -12.31 5.32 -4.65
CA VAL A 141 -12.96 5.35 -3.33
C VAL A 141 -12.35 6.53 -2.56
N PRO A 142 -13.10 7.27 -1.73
CA PRO A 142 -12.52 8.34 -0.93
C PRO A 142 -11.28 7.87 -0.15
N SER A 143 -10.19 8.61 -0.27
CA SER A 143 -8.94 8.30 0.44
C SER A 143 -9.14 8.43 1.94
N LEU A 144 -8.48 7.57 2.71
CA LEU A 144 -8.39 7.78 4.15
C LEU A 144 -7.49 9.00 4.44
N PRO A 145 -7.65 9.67 5.61
CA PRO A 145 -6.87 10.87 5.93
C PRO A 145 -5.35 10.69 5.79
N GLY A 146 -4.82 9.54 6.19
CA GLY A 146 -3.39 9.22 6.08
C GLY A 146 -2.93 8.83 4.67
N ASP A 147 -3.85 8.58 3.75
CA ASP A 147 -3.53 8.12 2.38
C ASP A 147 -3.57 9.25 1.35
N ALA A 148 -4.34 10.31 1.62
CA ALA A 148 -4.70 11.33 0.63
C ALA A 148 -3.48 12.00 -0.05
N GLU A 149 -2.44 12.32 0.72
CA GLU A 149 -1.23 12.95 0.18
C GLU A 149 -0.43 11.98 -0.68
N ARG A 150 -0.34 10.72 -0.27
CA ARG A 150 0.32 9.65 -1.02
C ARG A 150 -0.38 9.38 -2.35
N ASP A 151 -1.72 9.34 -2.36
CA ASP A 151 -2.54 9.19 -3.57
C ASP A 151 -2.31 10.35 -4.55
N ARG A 152 -2.21 11.59 -4.04
CA ARG A 152 -1.89 12.76 -4.84
C ARG A 152 -0.49 12.64 -5.47
N ARG A 153 0.52 12.24 -4.69
CA ARG A 153 1.91 12.06 -5.15
C ARG A 153 2.04 10.96 -6.19
N TRP A 154 1.27 9.88 -6.05
CA TRP A 154 1.23 8.83 -7.06
C TRP A 154 0.89 9.39 -8.44
N TRP A 155 -0.18 10.17 -8.54
CA TRP A 155 -0.57 10.75 -9.82
C TRP A 155 0.41 11.82 -10.32
N GLN A 156 1.14 12.49 -9.44
CA GLN A 156 2.25 13.35 -9.83
C GLN A 156 3.38 12.55 -10.46
N VAL A 157 3.75 11.42 -9.89
CA VAL A 157 4.76 10.51 -10.45
C VAL A 157 4.30 9.97 -11.80
N VAL A 158 3.08 9.45 -11.89
CA VAL A 158 2.53 8.91 -13.15
C VAL A 158 2.48 9.98 -14.25
N ALA A 159 2.20 11.24 -13.93
CA ALA A 159 2.11 12.34 -14.89
C ALA A 159 3.49 12.85 -15.38
N ARG A 160 4.60 12.40 -14.83
CA ARG A 160 5.95 12.83 -15.24
C ARG A 160 6.24 12.44 -16.69
N ARG A 161 6.96 13.28 -17.40
CA ARG A 161 7.30 13.05 -18.82
C ARG A 161 8.12 11.78 -19.04
N ASP A 162 9.09 11.50 -18.16
CA ASP A 162 9.94 10.31 -18.21
C ASP A 162 9.12 9.04 -17.98
N VAL A 163 8.21 9.04 -17.01
CA VAL A 163 7.28 7.94 -16.73
C VAL A 163 6.31 7.72 -17.90
N GLN A 164 5.73 8.80 -18.45
CA GLN A 164 4.84 8.72 -19.60
C GLN A 164 5.55 8.18 -20.85
N ALA A 165 6.81 8.55 -21.07
CA ALA A 165 7.61 8.01 -22.17
C ALA A 165 7.81 6.49 -22.01
N ALA A 166 8.17 6.03 -20.80
CA ALA A 166 8.33 4.60 -20.49
C ALA A 166 7.00 3.84 -20.63
N LEU A 167 5.91 4.42 -20.15
CA LEU A 167 4.57 3.83 -20.25
C LEU A 167 4.15 3.67 -21.73
N ASN A 168 4.27 4.71 -22.54
CA ASN A 168 3.89 4.70 -23.96
C ASN A 168 4.72 3.73 -24.80
N ALA A 169 5.94 3.39 -24.37
CA ALA A 169 6.77 2.39 -25.04
C ALA A 169 6.25 0.94 -24.87
N VAL A 170 5.45 0.68 -23.85
CA VAL A 170 5.01 -0.68 -23.48
C VAL A 170 3.50 -0.86 -23.35
N GLY A 171 2.74 0.23 -23.32
CA GLY A 171 1.30 0.21 -23.14
C GLY A 171 0.70 1.61 -23.04
N ARG A 172 -0.42 1.74 -22.35
CA ARG A 172 -1.11 3.01 -22.12
C ARG A 172 -1.88 2.99 -20.81
N SER A 173 -2.29 4.16 -20.33
CA SER A 173 -3.23 4.32 -19.23
C SER A 173 -4.61 4.69 -19.77
N ASP A 174 -5.60 3.88 -19.44
CA ASP A 174 -7.01 4.12 -19.81
C ASP A 174 -7.83 4.43 -18.54
N ALA A 175 -8.99 5.05 -18.72
CA ALA A 175 -9.95 5.31 -17.65
C ALA A 175 -11.11 4.33 -17.73
N TYR A 176 -11.42 3.69 -16.59
CA TYR A 176 -12.48 2.70 -16.47
C TYR A 176 -13.56 3.19 -15.50
N ALA A 177 -14.82 3.14 -15.92
CA ALA A 177 -15.97 3.51 -15.08
C ALA A 177 -16.36 2.43 -14.04
N ILE A 178 -15.38 1.71 -13.53
CA ILE A 178 -15.55 0.66 -12.53
C ILE A 178 -14.60 0.89 -11.35
N VAL A 179 -14.99 0.41 -10.18
CA VAL A 179 -14.11 0.40 -9.00
C VAL A 179 -13.22 -0.84 -9.07
N ALA A 180 -11.91 -0.67 -9.00
CA ALA A 180 -10.98 -1.78 -8.96
C ALA A 180 -11.26 -2.69 -7.73
N ARG A 181 -11.25 -4.02 -7.93
CA ARG A 181 -11.32 -4.97 -6.81
C ARG A 181 -9.96 -5.03 -6.12
N GLY A 182 -9.97 -4.89 -4.79
CA GLY A 182 -8.79 -5.14 -3.97
C GLY A 182 -7.70 -4.07 -4.02
N SER A 183 -7.90 -2.96 -4.74
CA SER A 183 -6.96 -1.86 -4.65
C SER A 183 -7.26 -1.03 -3.40
N SER A 184 -6.26 -0.81 -2.59
CA SER A 184 -6.25 0.23 -1.55
C SER A 184 -6.14 1.63 -2.18
N ARG A 185 -6.00 1.71 -3.50
CA ARG A 185 -5.93 2.91 -4.33
C ARG A 185 -7.25 3.19 -5.00
#